data_75a7d0d1a24080210484b1b84a8c50f0
#
_entry.id   75a7d0d1a24080210484b1b84a8c50f0
#
_cell.length_a   1.000
_cell.length_b   1.000
_cell.length_c   1.000
_cell.angle_alpha   90.00
_cell.angle_beta   90.00
_cell.angle_gamma   90.00
#
_symmetry.space_group_name_H-M   'P 1'
#
loop_
_entity.id
_entity.type
_entity.pdbx_description
1 polymer ?
#
loop_
_entity_poly.entity_id
_entity_poly.type
_entity_poly.pdbx_seq_one_letter_code
_entity_poly.pdbx_strand_id
1 'polypeptide(L)'
;MDGEVKVAINYDRVADDSRWDGLKGYLTNTDIPIQEVYAAYHNLWHVERAFRIAKSKIEIRPMFHFTRKRIEAHICICFVALKVYKELERRLKVSDIKMSVDKVLALAKTITTIQIKLPLNKDIYTQTMLMDRHQKIAKLFDENFWGTQ
;
A
#
# COMPACT_ATOMS: atom_id res chain seq x y z
N MET A 1 41.74 -2.41 33.66
CA MET A 1 42.33 -2.93 32.40
C MET A 1 41.69 -2.15 31.29
N ASP A 2 42.31 -1.06 30.87
CA ASP A 2 41.85 -0.29 29.71
C ASP A 2 42.50 -0.91 28.47
N GLY A 3 41.75 -1.76 27.79
CA GLY A 3 42.17 -2.35 26.52
C GLY A 3 41.75 -1.44 25.38
N GLU A 4 42.68 -0.76 24.74
CA GLU A 4 42.45 -0.09 23.45
C GLU A 4 42.03 -1.11 22.39
N VAL A 5 40.77 -1.04 21.94
CA VAL A 5 40.31 -1.84 20.81
C VAL A 5 40.75 -1.12 19.53
N LYS A 6 41.72 -1.67 18.82
CA LYS A 6 42.11 -1.19 17.47
C LYS A 6 41.23 -1.85 16.44
N VAL A 7 40.41 -1.06 15.74
CA VAL A 7 39.60 -1.50 14.62
C VAL A 7 40.35 -1.21 13.32
N ALA A 8 40.58 -2.24 12.49
CA ALA A 8 41.20 -2.09 11.17
C ALA A 8 40.35 -2.83 10.13
N ILE A 9 40.30 -2.27 8.91
CA ILE A 9 39.64 -2.90 7.77
C ILE A 9 40.57 -3.93 7.16
N ASN A 10 40.13 -5.18 7.03
CA ASN A 10 40.87 -6.23 6.33
C ASN A 10 40.56 -6.13 4.83
N TYR A 11 41.46 -5.45 4.10
CA TYR A 11 41.30 -5.22 2.67
C TYR A 11 41.41 -6.50 1.83
N ASP A 12 42.16 -7.50 2.27
CA ASP A 12 42.27 -8.78 1.58
C ASP A 12 40.95 -9.50 1.56
N ARG A 13 40.21 -9.47 2.70
CA ARG A 13 38.89 -10.04 2.80
C ARG A 13 37.89 -9.27 1.97
N VAL A 14 37.99 -7.93 1.92
CA VAL A 14 37.11 -7.09 1.06
C VAL A 14 37.35 -7.46 -0.41
N ALA A 15 38.59 -7.65 -0.85
CA ALA A 15 38.92 -8.05 -2.22
C ALA A 15 38.38 -9.46 -2.55
N ASP A 16 38.47 -10.40 -1.62
CA ASP A 16 37.91 -11.75 -1.79
C ASP A 16 36.36 -11.76 -1.85
N ASP A 17 35.72 -11.00 -0.99
CA ASP A 17 34.26 -10.89 -0.97
C ASP A 17 33.75 -10.17 -2.23
N SER A 18 34.48 -9.17 -2.74
CA SER A 18 34.07 -8.40 -3.93
C SER A 18 34.00 -9.21 -5.22
N ARG A 19 34.65 -10.38 -5.27
CA ARG A 19 34.50 -11.32 -6.40
C ARG A 19 33.10 -11.89 -6.55
N TRP A 20 32.32 -11.86 -5.48
CA TRP A 20 30.93 -12.36 -5.44
C TRP A 20 29.91 -11.25 -5.61
N ASP A 21 30.35 -9.99 -5.71
CA ASP A 21 29.45 -8.86 -5.87
C ASP A 21 28.61 -8.96 -7.15
N GLY A 22 27.31 -8.76 -7.00
CA GLY A 22 26.36 -8.83 -8.11
C GLY A 22 25.90 -10.23 -8.49
N LEU A 23 26.48 -11.30 -7.91
CA LEU A 23 26.03 -12.67 -8.13
C LEU A 23 24.87 -12.99 -7.18
N LYS A 24 23.82 -13.62 -7.72
CA LYS A 24 22.67 -14.14 -6.95
C LYS A 24 22.43 -15.58 -7.37
N GLY A 25 22.37 -16.47 -6.37
CA GLY A 25 22.03 -17.87 -6.56
C GLY A 25 20.60 -18.14 -6.10
N TYR A 26 19.87 -18.96 -6.83
CA TYR A 26 18.54 -19.44 -6.47
C TYR A 26 18.59 -20.96 -6.37
N LEU A 27 18.11 -21.48 -5.25
CA LEU A 27 17.93 -22.92 -5.05
C LEU A 27 16.42 -23.22 -5.08
N THR A 28 16.03 -24.21 -5.89
CA THR A 28 14.66 -24.65 -6.01
C THR A 28 14.60 -26.18 -6.01
N ASN A 29 13.49 -26.71 -5.54
CA ASN A 29 13.15 -28.14 -5.59
C ASN A 29 12.10 -28.44 -6.68
N THR A 30 11.89 -27.50 -7.61
CA THR A 30 10.91 -27.66 -8.71
C THR A 30 11.64 -27.79 -10.04
N ASP A 31 11.05 -28.54 -10.98
CA ASP A 31 11.59 -28.75 -12.35
C ASP A 31 11.04 -27.73 -13.35
N ILE A 32 10.65 -26.53 -12.88
CA ILE A 32 10.18 -25.47 -13.77
C ILE A 32 11.36 -24.71 -14.42
N PRO A 33 11.16 -24.09 -15.59
CA PRO A 33 12.19 -23.31 -16.28
C PRO A 33 12.77 -22.21 -15.38
N ILE A 34 14.08 -21.95 -15.51
CA ILE A 34 14.81 -20.98 -14.68
C ILE A 34 14.19 -19.57 -14.76
N GLN A 35 13.62 -19.20 -15.90
CA GLN A 35 12.95 -17.92 -16.12
C GLN A 35 11.71 -17.80 -15.22
N GLU A 36 10.97 -18.89 -15.04
CA GLU A 36 9.79 -18.92 -14.17
C GLU A 36 10.19 -18.87 -12.69
N VAL A 37 11.27 -19.58 -12.29
CA VAL A 37 11.83 -19.49 -10.94
C VAL A 37 12.22 -18.05 -10.62
N TYR A 38 12.91 -17.39 -11.54
CA TYR A 38 13.34 -16.01 -11.41
C TYR A 38 12.15 -15.06 -11.29
N ALA A 39 11.14 -15.21 -12.16
CA ALA A 39 9.92 -14.41 -12.13
C ALA A 39 9.13 -14.62 -10.84
N ALA A 40 8.98 -15.86 -10.37
CA ALA A 40 8.32 -16.19 -9.11
C ALA A 40 9.04 -15.53 -7.91
N TYR A 41 10.38 -15.59 -7.87
CA TYR A 41 11.17 -14.96 -6.83
C TYR A 41 11.01 -13.43 -6.83
N HIS A 42 11.03 -12.79 -8.01
CA HIS A 42 10.78 -11.35 -8.13
C HIS A 42 9.38 -10.94 -7.68
N ASN A 43 8.39 -11.83 -7.84
CA ASN A 43 7.03 -11.56 -7.35
C ASN A 43 6.94 -11.53 -5.82
N LEU A 44 7.86 -12.16 -5.08
CA LEU A 44 7.92 -12.06 -3.61
C LEU A 44 8.05 -10.62 -3.11
N TRP A 45 8.73 -9.75 -3.87
CA TRP A 45 8.82 -8.33 -3.54
C TRP A 45 7.43 -7.66 -3.44
N HIS A 46 6.47 -8.06 -4.27
CA HIS A 46 5.10 -7.56 -4.19
C HIS A 46 4.41 -7.97 -2.88
N VAL A 47 4.70 -9.19 -2.40
CA VAL A 47 4.17 -9.70 -1.13
C VAL A 47 4.78 -8.94 0.04
N GLU A 48 6.11 -8.77 0.06
CA GLU A 48 6.80 -7.98 1.08
C GLU A 48 6.28 -6.55 1.14
N ARG A 49 6.09 -5.91 -0.02
CA ARG A 49 5.51 -4.57 -0.12
C ARG A 49 4.08 -4.53 0.43
N ALA A 50 3.26 -5.54 0.15
CA ALA A 50 1.90 -5.64 0.69
C ALA A 50 1.91 -5.73 2.22
N PHE A 51 2.78 -6.58 2.80
CA PHE A 51 2.95 -6.65 4.25
C PHE A 51 3.47 -5.34 4.86
N ARG A 52 4.39 -4.65 4.19
CA ARG A 52 4.88 -3.34 4.63
C ARG A 52 3.75 -2.31 4.68
N ILE A 53 2.90 -2.25 3.65
CA ILE A 53 1.72 -1.38 3.61
C ILE A 53 0.76 -1.75 4.75
N ALA A 54 0.47 -3.03 4.93
CA ALA A 54 -0.42 -3.51 5.99
C ALA A 54 0.09 -3.11 7.40
N LYS A 55 1.39 -3.18 7.64
CA LYS A 55 2.00 -2.82 8.93
C LYS A 55 2.08 -1.31 9.16
N SER A 56 2.41 -0.53 8.13
CA SER A 56 2.75 0.89 8.28
C SER A 56 1.62 1.86 7.93
N LYS A 57 0.73 1.49 7.00
CA LYS A 57 -0.33 2.37 6.50
C LYS A 57 -1.72 1.96 7.00
N ILE A 58 -1.96 0.68 7.14
CA ILE A 58 -3.24 0.12 7.57
C ILE A 58 -3.24 -0.17 9.07
N GLU A 59 -2.04 -0.13 9.68
CA GLU A 59 -1.87 -0.30 11.12
C GLU A 59 -2.44 -1.62 11.67
N ILE A 60 -2.20 -2.73 10.93
CA ILE A 60 -2.60 -4.06 11.41
C ILE A 60 -1.99 -4.40 12.78
N ARG A 61 -0.95 -3.68 13.18
CA ARG A 61 -0.31 -3.73 14.50
C ARG A 61 -0.10 -2.33 15.05
N PRO A 62 -0.19 -2.12 16.38
CA PRO A 62 -0.47 -3.09 17.44
C PRO A 62 -1.95 -3.55 17.46
N MET A 63 -2.16 -4.81 17.85
CA MET A 63 -3.49 -5.41 17.97
C MET A 63 -3.91 -5.47 19.44
N PHE A 64 -4.93 -4.71 19.81
CA PHE A 64 -5.43 -4.61 21.20
C PHE A 64 -6.63 -5.52 21.49
N HIS A 65 -6.87 -6.52 20.63
CA HIS A 65 -7.98 -7.45 20.76
C HIS A 65 -7.48 -8.78 21.35
N PHE A 66 -8.22 -9.32 22.32
CA PHE A 66 -7.84 -10.54 23.04
C PHE A 66 -8.74 -11.74 22.68
N THR A 67 -9.94 -11.52 22.16
CA THR A 67 -10.83 -12.61 21.76
C THR A 67 -10.60 -12.97 20.30
N ARG A 68 -10.60 -14.28 19.99
CA ARG A 68 -10.40 -14.82 18.63
C ARG A 68 -11.30 -14.10 17.61
N LYS A 69 -12.59 -13.97 17.91
CA LYS A 69 -13.57 -13.35 17.01
C LYS A 69 -13.23 -11.91 16.64
N ARG A 70 -12.74 -11.12 17.61
CA ARG A 70 -12.32 -9.73 17.37
C ARG A 70 -11.00 -9.65 16.62
N ILE A 71 -10.07 -10.58 16.87
CA ILE A 71 -8.80 -10.68 16.14
C ILE A 71 -9.08 -11.00 14.67
N GLU A 72 -9.91 -12.00 14.39
CA GLU A 72 -10.31 -12.37 13.02
C GLU A 72 -11.01 -11.22 12.29
N ALA A 73 -11.92 -10.52 12.96
CA ALA A 73 -12.61 -9.36 12.41
C ALA A 73 -11.62 -8.21 12.09
N HIS A 74 -10.69 -7.89 12.99
CA HIS A 74 -9.65 -6.87 12.76
C HIS A 74 -8.78 -7.22 11.55
N ILE A 75 -8.30 -8.46 11.48
CA ILE A 75 -7.49 -8.93 10.36
C ILE A 75 -8.28 -8.84 9.04
N CYS A 76 -9.54 -9.26 9.04
CA CYS A 76 -10.41 -9.18 7.85
C CYS A 76 -10.56 -7.73 7.36
N ILE A 77 -10.83 -6.78 8.27
CA ILE A 77 -10.93 -5.35 7.93
C ILE A 77 -9.63 -4.84 7.33
N CYS A 78 -8.48 -5.20 7.92
CA CYS A 78 -7.17 -4.81 7.40
C CYS A 78 -6.90 -5.37 5.99
N PHE A 79 -7.31 -6.60 5.70
CA PHE A 79 -7.19 -7.18 4.37
C PHE A 79 -8.08 -6.48 3.35
N VAL A 80 -9.32 -6.14 3.72
CA VAL A 80 -10.22 -5.36 2.85
C VAL A 80 -9.61 -3.98 2.57
N ALA A 81 -9.11 -3.30 3.59
CA ALA A 81 -8.43 -2.01 3.43
C ALA A 81 -7.20 -2.11 2.53
N LEU A 82 -6.39 -3.18 2.67
CA LEU A 82 -5.25 -3.43 1.79
C LEU A 82 -5.68 -3.65 0.33
N LYS A 83 -6.77 -4.38 0.10
CA LYS A 83 -7.33 -4.59 -1.24
C LYS A 83 -7.76 -3.27 -1.88
N VAL A 84 -8.47 -2.43 -1.13
CA VAL A 84 -8.89 -1.09 -1.59
C VAL A 84 -7.66 -0.21 -1.90
N TYR A 85 -6.66 -0.20 -1.02
CA TYR A 85 -5.41 0.53 -1.24
C TYR A 85 -4.71 0.09 -2.53
N LYS A 86 -4.61 -1.22 -2.76
CA LYS A 86 -3.99 -1.80 -3.97
C LYS A 86 -4.79 -1.52 -5.24
N GLU A 87 -6.11 -1.55 -5.16
CA GLU A 87 -6.97 -1.20 -6.30
C GLU A 87 -6.82 0.29 -6.66
N LEU A 88 -6.75 1.16 -5.69
CA LEU A 88 -6.49 2.58 -5.93
C LEU A 88 -5.10 2.79 -6.56
N GLU A 89 -4.06 2.07 -6.10
CA GLU A 89 -2.73 2.09 -6.71
C GLU A 89 -2.78 1.65 -8.18
N ARG A 90 -3.55 0.60 -8.48
CA ARG A 90 -3.74 0.10 -9.85
C ARG A 90 -4.45 1.13 -10.74
N ARG A 91 -5.53 1.73 -10.26
CA ARG A 91 -6.27 2.76 -11.00
C ARG A 91 -5.40 3.98 -11.31
N LEU A 92 -4.59 4.43 -10.35
CA LEU A 92 -3.65 5.53 -10.55
C LEU A 92 -2.63 5.23 -11.65
N LYS A 93 -2.12 3.99 -11.71
CA LYS A 93 -1.20 3.56 -12.77
C LYS A 93 -1.85 3.52 -14.14
N VAL A 94 -3.08 3.00 -14.21
CA VAL A 94 -3.81 2.87 -15.49
C VAL A 94 -4.21 4.24 -16.06
N SER A 95 -4.59 5.18 -15.19
CA SER A 95 -5.00 6.55 -15.61
C SER A 95 -3.84 7.53 -15.77
N ASP A 96 -2.58 7.07 -15.67
CA ASP A 96 -1.36 7.89 -15.74
C ASP A 96 -1.37 9.12 -14.79
N ILE A 97 -2.08 9.02 -13.69
CA ILE A 97 -2.10 10.06 -12.68
C ILE A 97 -0.87 9.92 -11.79
N LYS A 98 0.09 10.83 -11.94
CA LYS A 98 1.36 10.86 -11.18
C LYS A 98 1.16 11.34 -9.74
N MET A 99 0.36 10.59 -8.97
CA MET A 99 0.12 10.85 -7.55
C MET A 99 0.30 9.58 -6.73
N SER A 100 0.81 9.72 -5.50
CA SER A 100 0.84 8.60 -4.56
C SER A 100 -0.55 8.34 -3.98
N VAL A 101 -0.84 7.10 -3.57
CA VAL A 101 -2.10 6.74 -2.90
C VAL A 101 -2.33 7.61 -1.67
N ASP A 102 -1.29 7.85 -0.86
CA ASP A 102 -1.40 8.69 0.35
C ASP A 102 -1.85 10.12 0.02
N LYS A 103 -1.33 10.69 -1.09
CA LYS A 103 -1.72 12.03 -1.54
C LYS A 103 -3.17 12.07 -2.03
N VAL A 104 -3.60 11.03 -2.71
CA VAL A 104 -5.00 10.88 -3.14
C VAL A 104 -5.93 10.76 -1.94
N LEU A 105 -5.59 9.95 -0.95
CA LEU A 105 -6.36 9.80 0.28
C LEU A 105 -6.41 11.12 1.08
N ALA A 106 -5.30 11.85 1.17
CA ALA A 106 -5.26 13.16 1.81
C ALA A 106 -6.19 14.16 1.10
N LEU A 107 -6.19 14.18 -0.23
CA LEU A 107 -7.11 15.03 -1.01
C LEU A 107 -8.57 14.59 -0.85
N ALA A 108 -8.85 13.28 -0.88
CA ALA A 108 -10.19 12.75 -0.70
C ALA A 108 -10.81 13.17 0.65
N LYS A 109 -10.02 13.22 1.73
CA LYS A 109 -10.47 13.73 3.04
C LYS A 109 -10.89 15.19 3.05
N THR A 110 -10.51 15.97 2.04
CA THR A 110 -10.91 17.40 1.91
C THR A 110 -12.18 17.59 1.07
N ILE A 111 -12.75 16.52 0.53
CA ILE A 111 -14.02 16.56 -0.18
C ILE A 111 -15.14 16.70 0.85
N THR A 112 -15.98 17.71 0.66
CA THR A 112 -17.09 18.01 1.57
C THR A 112 -18.41 17.59 0.94
N THR A 113 -19.24 16.94 1.72
CA THR A 113 -20.61 16.61 1.33
C THR A 113 -21.58 17.44 2.17
N ILE A 114 -22.52 18.11 1.50
CA ILE A 114 -23.56 18.89 2.15
C ILE A 114 -24.85 18.08 2.09
N GLN A 115 -25.51 17.94 3.24
CA GLN A 115 -26.84 17.36 3.32
C GLN A 115 -27.85 18.45 3.70
N ILE A 116 -28.85 18.65 2.85
CA ILE A 116 -29.91 19.62 3.06
C ILE A 116 -31.20 18.85 3.29
N LYS A 117 -31.80 19.04 4.46
CA LYS A 117 -33.12 18.50 4.78
C LYS A 117 -34.18 19.54 4.48
N LEU A 118 -35.07 19.24 3.54
CA LEU A 118 -36.20 20.13 3.22
C LEU A 118 -37.27 20.07 4.29
N PRO A 119 -37.82 21.23 4.73
CA PRO A 119 -38.78 21.28 5.83
C PRO A 119 -40.13 20.68 5.47
N LEU A 120 -40.56 20.69 4.22
CA LEU A 120 -41.88 20.24 3.76
C LEU A 120 -42.00 18.73 3.60
N ASN A 121 -41.02 18.08 2.95
CA ASN A 121 -41.10 16.66 2.54
C ASN A 121 -40.19 15.75 3.37
N LYS A 122 -39.40 16.29 4.30
CA LYS A 122 -38.32 15.56 5.04
C LYS A 122 -37.30 14.88 4.12
N ASP A 123 -37.31 15.18 2.83
CA ASP A 123 -36.34 14.65 1.88
C ASP A 123 -34.94 15.19 2.19
N ILE A 124 -33.93 14.33 2.08
CA ILE A 124 -32.54 14.68 2.31
C ILE A 124 -31.84 14.75 0.95
N TYR A 125 -31.44 15.93 0.55
CA TYR A 125 -30.61 16.14 -0.63
C TYR A 125 -29.14 16.13 -0.21
N THR A 126 -28.38 15.28 -0.87
CA THR A 126 -26.93 15.14 -0.61
C THR A 126 -26.19 15.64 -1.83
N GLN A 127 -25.33 16.63 -1.65
CA GLN A 127 -24.46 17.13 -2.71
C GLN A 127 -22.99 17.09 -2.30
N THR A 128 -22.16 16.49 -3.15
CA THR A 128 -20.71 16.47 -2.97
C THR A 128 -20.08 17.68 -3.67
N MET A 129 -19.29 18.44 -2.93
CA MET A 129 -18.58 19.62 -3.45
C MET A 129 -17.19 19.23 -3.91
N LEU A 130 -16.98 19.25 -5.22
CA LEU A 130 -15.68 19.03 -5.85
C LEU A 130 -15.05 20.36 -6.25
N MET A 131 -13.91 20.69 -5.67
CA MET A 131 -13.08 21.82 -6.09
C MET A 131 -12.15 21.40 -7.23
N ASP A 132 -11.53 22.35 -7.93
CA ASP A 132 -10.59 22.08 -9.03
C ASP A 132 -9.47 21.11 -8.67
N ARG A 133 -8.96 21.19 -7.44
CA ARG A 133 -7.95 20.27 -6.92
C ARG A 133 -8.41 18.80 -6.87
N HIS A 134 -9.73 18.56 -6.81
CA HIS A 134 -10.32 17.22 -6.74
C HIS A 134 -10.61 16.61 -8.11
N GLN A 135 -10.61 17.40 -9.19
CA GLN A 135 -10.98 16.94 -10.53
C GLN A 135 -10.12 15.78 -11.03
N LYS A 136 -8.81 15.79 -10.69
CA LYS A 136 -7.91 14.69 -11.07
C LYS A 136 -8.29 13.36 -10.39
N ILE A 137 -8.79 13.43 -9.15
CA ILE A 137 -9.24 12.25 -8.41
C ILE A 137 -10.62 11.83 -8.88
N ALA A 138 -11.50 12.79 -9.19
CA ALA A 138 -12.86 12.52 -9.66
C ALA A 138 -12.85 11.65 -10.91
N LYS A 139 -11.88 11.84 -11.82
CA LYS A 139 -11.70 11.04 -13.03
C LYS A 139 -11.35 9.56 -12.79
N LEU A 140 -10.96 9.18 -11.56
CA LEU A 140 -10.71 7.78 -11.21
C LEU A 140 -11.98 6.97 -10.95
N PHE A 141 -13.10 7.67 -10.78
CA PHE A 141 -14.39 7.09 -10.42
C PHE A 141 -15.43 7.51 -11.47
N ASP A 142 -16.44 6.68 -11.68
CA ASP A 142 -17.52 6.97 -12.59
C ASP A 142 -18.32 8.19 -12.10
N GLU A 143 -18.92 8.94 -13.04
CA GLU A 143 -19.72 10.15 -12.73
C GLU A 143 -20.84 9.86 -11.72
N ASN A 144 -21.43 8.67 -11.79
CA ASN A 144 -22.48 8.23 -10.85
C ASN A 144 -21.98 8.03 -9.41
N PHE A 145 -20.65 7.87 -9.21
CA PHE A 145 -20.06 7.70 -7.88
C PHE A 145 -20.22 8.95 -7.00
N TRP A 146 -20.23 10.13 -7.62
CA TRP A 146 -20.24 11.41 -6.91
C TRP A 146 -21.65 11.90 -6.55
N GLY A 147 -22.70 11.14 -6.91
CA GLY A 147 -24.07 11.38 -6.46
C GLY A 147 -24.59 12.75 -6.88
N THR A 148 -24.79 12.96 -8.17
CA THR A 148 -25.74 13.95 -8.68
C THR A 148 -27.09 13.26 -8.76
N GLN A 149 -27.86 13.31 -7.71
CA GLN A 149 -29.31 13.11 -7.73
C GLN A 149 -29.97 14.37 -7.23
#